data_d9bca36d728604b427d1d3149845c5be
#
_entry.id   d9bca36d728604b427d1d3149845c5be
#
_cell.length_a   1.000
_cell.length_b   1.000
_cell.length_c   1.000
_cell.angle_alpha   90.00
_cell.angle_beta   90.00
_cell.angle_gamma   90.00
#
_symmetry.space_group_name_H-M   'P 1'
#
loop_
_entity.id
_entity.type
_entity.pdbx_description
1 polymer ?
#
loop_
_entity_poly.entity_id
_entity_poly.type
_entity_poly.pdbx_seq_one_letter_code
_entity_poly.pdbx_strand_id
1 'polypeptide(L)'
;MAKSVTVRAPCSTANLGPGFDVFGMALDALYDNVVLTKKGKGVVIVSSDDIPLSPSKNTAGLVVSAMKKKFKIKDGIEIKIKKNVPAGFGMGSSAASAAACAVGLNKLYNLKLTDAELVEFAGIGEKASAGTIHYDNVAASVLGGFVIVKTKPLQVVKIQPPNDLVLCVAVPELKVPAKKTKVSRGAIPKKVSLIDMVKNISNASAIAAGFSEKNSELIGRSVQDVIVEPARKHMIPGFDKVKKNAIA
;
A
#
# COMPACT_ATOMS: atom_id res chain seq x y z
N MET A 1 -6.43 -25.58 -16.81
CA MET A 1 -6.08 -24.26 -16.19
C MET A 1 -7.33 -23.42 -16.06
N ALA A 2 -7.48 -22.64 -14.98
CA ALA A 2 -8.63 -21.77 -14.77
C ALA A 2 -8.76 -20.74 -15.91
N LYS A 3 -10.01 -20.40 -16.29
CA LYS A 3 -10.30 -19.35 -17.27
C LYS A 3 -10.31 -17.96 -16.63
N SER A 4 -10.65 -17.90 -15.36
CA SER A 4 -10.70 -16.66 -14.57
C SER A 4 -10.29 -16.89 -13.12
N VAL A 5 -9.94 -15.82 -12.43
CA VAL A 5 -9.65 -15.78 -11.00
C VAL A 5 -10.19 -14.49 -10.41
N THR A 6 -10.78 -14.59 -9.20
CA THR A 6 -11.21 -13.44 -8.41
C THR A 6 -10.26 -13.26 -7.24
N VAL A 7 -9.83 -12.02 -7.01
CA VAL A 7 -8.99 -11.64 -5.88
C VAL A 7 -9.63 -10.48 -5.14
N ARG A 8 -9.68 -10.59 -3.84
CA ARG A 8 -10.07 -9.53 -2.91
C ARG A 8 -8.80 -9.03 -2.22
N ALA A 9 -8.42 -7.77 -2.45
CA ALA A 9 -7.22 -7.19 -1.87
C ALA A 9 -7.59 -6.10 -0.84
N PRO A 10 -7.01 -6.14 0.37
CA PRO A 10 -7.33 -5.21 1.44
C PRO A 10 -6.80 -3.80 1.17
N CYS A 11 -7.46 -2.80 1.76
CA CYS A 11 -6.86 -1.51 1.98
C CYS A 11 -5.68 -1.63 2.96
N SER A 12 -4.85 -0.59 3.00
CA SER A 12 -3.65 -0.59 3.83
C SER A 12 -3.36 0.80 4.37
N THR A 13 -2.67 0.86 5.49
CA THR A 13 -2.02 2.06 5.98
C THR A 13 -0.51 1.90 5.91
N ALA A 14 0.21 3.00 5.82
CA ALA A 14 1.67 2.97 5.70
C ALA A 14 2.31 3.98 6.65
N ASN A 15 3.61 3.86 6.80
CA ASN A 15 4.45 4.67 7.68
C ASN A 15 4.27 4.40 9.18
N LEU A 16 3.08 4.29 9.69
CA LEU A 16 2.76 4.08 11.12
C LEU A 16 3.63 4.95 12.05
N GLY A 17 3.64 6.27 11.78
CA GLY A 17 4.53 7.21 12.46
C GLY A 17 5.97 7.13 11.93
N PRO A 18 6.94 6.63 12.69
CA PRO A 18 8.37 6.75 12.38
C PRO A 18 8.87 5.81 11.27
N GLY A 19 8.05 4.91 10.77
CA GLY A 19 8.40 3.93 9.72
C GLY A 19 8.18 4.44 8.30
N PHE A 20 8.49 5.71 8.01
CA PHE A 20 8.28 6.33 6.71
C PHE A 20 8.92 5.53 5.56
N ASP A 21 8.10 5.15 4.56
CA ASP A 21 8.47 4.31 3.40
C ASP A 21 9.01 2.90 3.76
N VAL A 22 8.88 2.48 5.03
CA VAL A 22 9.39 1.20 5.52
C VAL A 22 8.25 0.33 6.07
N PHE A 23 7.29 0.92 6.81
CA PHE A 23 6.22 0.17 7.43
C PHE A 23 4.93 0.26 6.64
N GLY A 24 4.29 -0.88 6.46
CA GLY A 24 2.94 -1.00 5.93
C GLY A 24 2.10 -1.95 6.76
N MET A 25 0.79 -1.76 6.77
CA MET A 25 -0.13 -2.67 7.42
C MET A 25 -1.44 -2.79 6.64
N ALA A 26 -1.86 -4.02 6.40
CA ALA A 26 -3.17 -4.30 5.83
C ALA A 26 -4.26 -4.04 6.87
N LEU A 27 -5.37 -3.50 6.42
CA LEU A 27 -6.54 -3.21 7.26
C LEU A 27 -7.70 -4.10 6.86
N ASP A 28 -8.33 -4.76 7.83
CA ASP A 28 -9.53 -5.56 7.64
C ASP A 28 -10.78 -4.66 7.68
N ALA A 29 -10.86 -3.72 6.75
CA ALA A 29 -11.96 -2.77 6.68
C ALA A 29 -12.58 -2.72 5.28
N LEU A 30 -11.79 -2.35 4.27
CA LEU A 30 -12.24 -2.18 2.89
C LEU A 30 -11.37 -3.00 1.94
N TYR A 31 -11.99 -3.50 0.87
CA TYR A 31 -11.32 -4.36 -0.10
C TYR A 31 -11.71 -4.00 -1.52
N ASP A 32 -10.74 -3.90 -2.41
CA ASP A 32 -11.02 -3.92 -3.84
C ASP A 32 -11.26 -5.35 -4.31
N ASN A 33 -12.21 -5.53 -5.22
CA ASN A 33 -12.47 -6.81 -5.88
C ASN A 33 -12.00 -6.74 -7.32
N VAL A 34 -11.13 -7.67 -7.72
CA VAL A 34 -10.59 -7.74 -9.08
C VAL A 34 -10.81 -9.13 -9.65
N VAL A 35 -11.38 -9.19 -10.85
CA VAL A 35 -11.52 -10.42 -11.61
C VAL A 35 -10.61 -10.35 -12.83
N LEU A 36 -9.71 -11.31 -12.95
CA LEU A 36 -8.87 -11.49 -14.13
C LEU A 36 -9.42 -12.64 -14.98
N THR A 37 -9.68 -12.40 -16.24
CA THR A 37 -10.21 -13.39 -17.17
C THR A 37 -9.34 -13.48 -18.42
N LYS A 38 -9.00 -14.71 -18.85
CA LYS A 38 -8.36 -14.95 -20.15
C LYS A 38 -9.39 -14.68 -21.24
N LYS A 39 -9.26 -13.54 -21.94
CA LYS A 39 -10.25 -13.10 -22.93
C LYS A 39 -9.66 -12.10 -23.91
N GLY A 40 -9.97 -12.28 -25.19
CA GLY A 40 -9.60 -11.35 -26.25
C GLY A 40 -8.09 -11.26 -26.51
N LYS A 41 -7.63 -10.06 -26.82
CA LYS A 41 -6.22 -9.72 -27.07
C LYS A 41 -5.76 -8.57 -26.19
N GLY A 42 -4.45 -8.55 -25.84
CA GLY A 42 -3.87 -7.46 -25.04
C GLY A 42 -4.32 -7.44 -23.58
N VAL A 43 -4.47 -6.23 -23.01
CA VAL A 43 -4.99 -5.99 -21.67
C VAL A 43 -6.16 -5.02 -21.77
N VAL A 44 -7.29 -5.40 -21.22
CA VAL A 44 -8.52 -4.59 -21.22
C VAL A 44 -8.98 -4.39 -19.78
N ILE A 45 -9.31 -3.17 -19.42
CA ILE A 45 -9.83 -2.82 -18.10
C ILE A 45 -11.32 -2.52 -18.21
N VAL A 46 -12.10 -3.08 -17.31
CA VAL A 46 -13.55 -2.88 -17.20
C VAL A 46 -13.86 -2.45 -15.77
N SER A 47 -14.50 -1.31 -15.63
CA SER A 47 -14.99 -0.82 -14.33
C SER A 47 -16.15 0.14 -14.53
N SER A 48 -17.06 0.20 -13.55
CA SER A 48 -18.08 1.25 -13.44
C SER A 48 -17.61 2.42 -12.56
N ASP A 49 -16.46 2.28 -11.92
CA ASP A 49 -15.89 3.30 -11.03
C ASP A 49 -15.09 4.31 -11.85
N ASP A 50 -14.93 5.52 -11.32
CA ASP A 50 -14.15 6.59 -11.95
C ASP A 50 -12.63 6.33 -11.83
N ILE A 51 -12.14 5.43 -12.70
CA ILE A 51 -10.74 5.06 -12.82
C ILE A 51 -10.28 5.09 -14.28
N PRO A 52 -8.99 5.34 -14.56
CA PRO A 52 -8.47 5.24 -15.92
C PRO A 52 -8.64 3.83 -16.50
N LEU A 53 -9.33 3.71 -17.65
CA LEU A 53 -9.52 2.44 -18.35
C LEU A 53 -8.35 2.10 -19.30
N SER A 54 -7.47 3.05 -19.58
CA SER A 54 -6.25 2.79 -20.35
C SER A 54 -5.25 1.99 -19.51
N PRO A 55 -4.79 0.81 -19.95
CA PRO A 55 -3.86 -0.03 -19.19
C PRO A 55 -2.55 0.67 -18.80
N SER A 56 -2.05 1.59 -19.64
CA SER A 56 -0.82 2.35 -19.38
C SER A 56 -0.98 3.45 -18.32
N LYS A 57 -2.22 3.84 -18.00
CA LYS A 57 -2.55 4.89 -17.03
C LYS A 57 -3.22 4.32 -15.77
N ASN A 58 -3.34 3.00 -15.67
CA ASN A 58 -4.00 2.31 -14.57
C ASN A 58 -3.03 1.37 -13.86
N THR A 59 -3.04 1.38 -12.53
CA THR A 59 -2.13 0.58 -11.70
C THR A 59 -2.24 -0.93 -12.00
N ALA A 60 -3.46 -1.45 -12.09
CA ALA A 60 -3.74 -2.84 -12.44
C ALA A 60 -3.24 -3.19 -13.85
N GLY A 61 -3.48 -2.30 -14.81
CA GLY A 61 -3.04 -2.46 -16.20
C GLY A 61 -1.52 -2.54 -16.33
N LEU A 62 -0.78 -1.69 -15.61
CA LEU A 62 0.69 -1.71 -15.61
C LEU A 62 1.23 -3.03 -15.05
N VAL A 63 0.68 -3.51 -13.92
CA VAL A 63 1.09 -4.79 -13.32
C VAL A 63 0.88 -5.94 -14.30
N VAL A 64 -0.33 -6.08 -14.83
CA VAL A 64 -0.66 -7.17 -15.78
C VAL A 64 0.21 -7.09 -17.02
N SER A 65 0.42 -5.89 -17.57
CA SER A 65 1.27 -5.68 -18.76
C SER A 65 2.73 -6.09 -18.50
N ALA A 66 3.29 -5.71 -17.35
CA ALA A 66 4.65 -6.06 -16.96
C ALA A 66 4.82 -7.59 -16.77
N MET A 67 3.90 -8.22 -16.06
CA MET A 67 3.91 -9.68 -15.87
C MET A 67 3.71 -10.43 -17.19
N LYS A 68 2.78 -10.00 -18.06
CA LYS A 68 2.62 -10.59 -19.40
C LYS A 68 3.91 -10.54 -20.20
N LYS A 69 4.61 -9.41 -20.18
CA LYS A 69 5.91 -9.27 -20.86
C LYS A 69 6.97 -10.19 -20.27
N LYS A 70 7.12 -10.22 -18.95
CA LYS A 70 8.14 -11.02 -18.24
C LYS A 70 7.95 -12.52 -18.49
N PHE A 71 6.69 -13.01 -18.40
CA PHE A 71 6.37 -14.43 -18.51
C PHE A 71 5.89 -14.84 -19.90
N LYS A 72 6.01 -13.96 -20.89
CA LYS A 72 5.65 -14.22 -22.31
C LYS A 72 4.21 -14.73 -22.48
N ILE A 73 3.27 -14.20 -21.66
CA ILE A 73 1.87 -14.58 -21.69
C ILE A 73 1.21 -14.01 -22.95
N LYS A 74 0.75 -14.86 -23.85
CA LYS A 74 0.14 -14.50 -25.14
C LYS A 74 -1.35 -14.17 -25.01
N ASP A 75 -2.06 -14.81 -24.07
CA ASP A 75 -3.51 -14.61 -23.87
C ASP A 75 -3.85 -13.13 -23.64
N GLY A 76 -5.00 -12.68 -24.13
CA GLY A 76 -5.60 -11.45 -23.70
C GLY A 76 -6.09 -11.56 -22.26
N ILE A 77 -6.01 -10.47 -21.50
CA ILE A 77 -6.48 -10.41 -20.12
C ILE A 77 -7.48 -9.28 -19.96
N GLU A 78 -8.71 -9.63 -19.63
CA GLU A 78 -9.71 -8.68 -19.15
C GLU A 78 -9.59 -8.55 -17.64
N ILE A 79 -9.49 -7.32 -17.15
CA ILE A 79 -9.38 -6.96 -15.73
C ILE A 79 -10.67 -6.22 -15.34
N LYS A 80 -11.58 -6.87 -14.62
CA LYS A 80 -12.77 -6.23 -14.07
C LYS A 80 -12.45 -5.77 -12.65
N ILE A 81 -12.55 -4.46 -12.40
CA ILE A 81 -12.23 -3.85 -11.11
C ILE A 81 -13.50 -3.27 -10.49
N LYS A 82 -13.75 -3.59 -9.22
CA LYS A 82 -14.72 -2.93 -8.36
C LYS A 82 -13.96 -2.30 -7.21
N LYS A 83 -13.93 -0.96 -7.19
CA LYS A 83 -13.28 -0.16 -6.15
C LYS A 83 -14.18 -0.05 -4.94
N ASN A 84 -13.62 -0.31 -3.76
CA ASN A 84 -14.25 0.00 -2.48
C ASN A 84 -13.28 0.74 -1.56
N VAL A 85 -11.98 0.74 -1.91
CA VAL A 85 -10.96 1.49 -1.17
C VAL A 85 -10.92 2.92 -1.70
N PRO A 86 -11.20 3.95 -0.88
CA PRO A 86 -11.27 5.33 -1.33
C PRO A 86 -9.91 5.83 -1.78
N ALA A 87 -9.89 6.49 -2.95
CA ALA A 87 -8.66 7.04 -3.53
C ALA A 87 -8.27 8.37 -2.87
N GLY A 88 -6.97 8.59 -2.69
CA GLY A 88 -6.43 9.89 -2.23
C GLY A 88 -6.35 10.08 -0.71
N PHE A 89 -6.85 9.16 0.10
CA PHE A 89 -6.87 9.26 1.57
C PHE A 89 -5.73 8.50 2.27
N GLY A 90 -4.77 8.00 1.53
CA GLY A 90 -3.64 7.25 2.12
C GLY A 90 -3.97 5.80 2.53
N MET A 91 -5.13 5.29 2.08
CA MET A 91 -5.60 3.93 2.40
C MET A 91 -5.15 2.87 1.38
N GLY A 92 -4.12 3.13 0.61
CA GLY A 92 -3.56 2.14 -0.32
C GLY A 92 -4.49 1.74 -1.48
N SER A 93 -5.38 2.63 -1.96
CA SER A 93 -6.34 2.31 -3.02
C SER A 93 -5.67 1.82 -4.32
N SER A 94 -4.58 2.44 -4.77
CA SER A 94 -3.81 1.98 -5.92
C SER A 94 -3.10 0.67 -5.64
N ALA A 95 -2.53 0.53 -4.43
CA ALA A 95 -1.83 -0.67 -3.98
C ALA A 95 -2.75 -1.90 -3.94
N ALA A 96 -4.00 -1.75 -3.47
CA ALA A 96 -4.96 -2.84 -3.44
C ALA A 96 -5.25 -3.40 -4.84
N SER A 97 -5.54 -2.53 -5.82
CA SER A 97 -5.77 -2.97 -7.21
C SER A 97 -4.52 -3.60 -7.84
N ALA A 98 -3.32 -3.03 -7.57
CA ALA A 98 -2.05 -3.57 -8.05
C ALA A 98 -1.75 -4.95 -7.43
N ALA A 99 -1.91 -5.10 -6.12
CA ALA A 99 -1.74 -6.35 -5.38
C ALA A 99 -2.68 -7.44 -5.90
N ALA A 100 -3.98 -7.10 -6.06
CA ALA A 100 -4.96 -8.04 -6.60
C ALA A 100 -4.56 -8.58 -7.97
N CYS A 101 -4.01 -7.72 -8.85
CA CYS A 101 -3.56 -8.14 -10.17
C CYS A 101 -2.31 -9.00 -10.15
N ALA A 102 -1.32 -8.68 -9.32
CA ALA A 102 -0.11 -9.50 -9.18
C ALA A 102 -0.44 -10.90 -8.65
N VAL A 103 -1.19 -10.97 -7.54
CA VAL A 103 -1.62 -12.24 -6.93
C VAL A 103 -2.55 -13.02 -7.88
N GLY A 104 -3.48 -12.31 -8.53
CA GLY A 104 -4.45 -12.93 -9.45
C GLY A 104 -3.77 -13.55 -10.66
N LEU A 105 -2.85 -12.83 -11.30
CA LEU A 105 -2.14 -13.36 -12.47
C LEU A 105 -1.21 -14.52 -12.09
N ASN A 106 -0.54 -14.43 -10.92
CA ASN A 106 0.24 -15.52 -10.37
C ASN A 106 -0.60 -16.81 -10.22
N LYS A 107 -1.82 -16.68 -9.65
CA LYS A 107 -2.76 -17.82 -9.51
C LYS A 107 -3.28 -18.31 -10.86
N LEU A 108 -3.67 -17.40 -11.77
CA LEU A 108 -4.28 -17.74 -13.06
C LEU A 108 -3.34 -18.54 -13.97
N TYR A 109 -2.04 -18.28 -13.86
CA TYR A 109 -1.00 -18.96 -14.66
C TYR A 109 -0.11 -19.90 -13.86
N ASN A 110 -0.34 -20.04 -12.55
CA ASN A 110 0.49 -20.86 -11.65
C ASN A 110 1.99 -20.53 -11.77
N LEU A 111 2.32 -19.23 -11.69
CA LEU A 111 3.70 -18.75 -11.93
C LEU A 111 4.65 -19.07 -10.77
N LYS A 112 4.12 -19.46 -9.60
CA LYS A 112 4.88 -19.84 -8.39
C LYS A 112 5.84 -18.72 -7.91
N LEU A 113 5.41 -17.47 -8.03
CA LEU A 113 6.19 -16.33 -7.59
C LEU A 113 6.30 -16.29 -6.07
N THR A 114 7.47 -15.88 -5.59
CA THR A 114 7.72 -15.58 -4.19
C THR A 114 6.99 -14.29 -3.76
N ASP A 115 6.84 -14.10 -2.46
CA ASP A 115 6.23 -12.89 -1.89
C ASP A 115 6.95 -11.62 -2.36
N ALA A 116 8.28 -11.64 -2.38
CA ALA A 116 9.09 -10.50 -2.83
C ALA A 116 8.84 -10.19 -4.32
N GLU A 117 8.76 -11.19 -5.18
CA GLU A 117 8.45 -11.00 -6.60
C GLU A 117 7.04 -10.46 -6.81
N LEU A 118 6.05 -10.93 -6.04
CA LEU A 118 4.69 -10.41 -6.08
C LEU A 118 4.64 -8.94 -5.70
N VAL A 119 5.35 -8.56 -4.63
CA VAL A 119 5.47 -7.16 -4.19
C VAL A 119 6.21 -6.32 -5.23
N GLU A 120 7.25 -6.84 -5.86
CA GLU A 120 7.98 -6.15 -6.93
C GLU A 120 7.07 -5.84 -8.13
N PHE A 121 6.32 -6.85 -8.62
CA PHE A 121 5.36 -6.65 -9.72
C PHE A 121 4.24 -5.69 -9.35
N ALA A 122 3.65 -5.83 -8.17
CA ALA A 122 2.61 -4.94 -7.70
C ALA A 122 3.13 -3.48 -7.56
N GLY A 123 4.40 -3.31 -7.12
CA GLY A 123 5.08 -2.02 -7.05
C GLY A 123 5.18 -1.30 -8.41
N ILE A 124 5.26 -2.03 -9.52
CA ILE A 124 5.24 -1.43 -10.86
C ILE A 124 3.96 -0.61 -11.09
N GLY A 125 2.84 -1.03 -10.52
CA GLY A 125 1.57 -0.31 -10.59
C GLY A 125 1.63 1.09 -10.00
N GLU A 126 2.42 1.30 -8.93
CA GLU A 126 2.54 2.61 -8.27
C GLU A 126 3.09 3.71 -9.19
N LYS A 127 3.80 3.37 -10.25
CA LYS A 127 4.27 4.34 -11.25
C LYS A 127 3.13 5.09 -11.93
N ALA A 128 1.94 4.49 -12.06
CA ALA A 128 0.77 5.14 -12.65
C ALA A 128 0.18 6.23 -11.72
N SER A 129 0.25 6.03 -10.41
CA SER A 129 -0.38 6.91 -9.42
C SER A 129 0.60 7.91 -8.80
N ALA A 130 1.78 7.45 -8.38
CA ALA A 130 2.76 8.23 -7.64
C ALA A 130 3.97 8.66 -8.46
N GLY A 131 4.18 8.09 -9.65
CA GLY A 131 5.38 8.32 -10.49
C GLY A 131 6.65 7.64 -9.96
N THR A 132 6.64 7.16 -8.73
CA THR A 132 7.71 6.44 -8.04
C THR A 132 7.16 5.18 -7.39
N ILE A 133 8.01 4.21 -7.11
CA ILE A 133 7.59 2.95 -6.48
C ILE A 133 7.70 3.11 -4.97
N HIS A 134 6.59 2.85 -4.28
CA HIS A 134 6.51 2.73 -2.83
C HIS A 134 6.00 1.35 -2.50
N TYR A 135 6.75 0.60 -1.72
CA TYR A 135 6.45 -0.80 -1.47
C TYR A 135 5.65 -1.05 -0.19
N ASP A 136 5.56 -0.09 0.72
CA ASP A 136 4.90 -0.19 2.02
C ASP A 136 3.42 -0.60 1.92
N ASN A 137 2.59 0.21 1.25
CA ASN A 137 1.18 -0.13 1.02
C ASN A 137 1.02 -1.37 0.13
N VAL A 138 1.86 -1.51 -0.88
CA VAL A 138 1.80 -2.64 -1.83
C VAL A 138 2.09 -3.95 -1.11
N ALA A 139 3.18 -4.01 -0.33
CA ALA A 139 3.56 -5.20 0.42
C ALA A 139 2.46 -5.58 1.42
N ALA A 140 1.90 -4.60 2.13
CA ALA A 140 0.79 -4.84 3.04
C ALA A 140 -0.45 -5.41 2.32
N SER A 141 -0.83 -4.85 1.16
CA SER A 141 -1.98 -5.36 0.39
C SER A 141 -1.74 -6.73 -0.24
N VAL A 142 -0.48 -7.09 -0.58
CA VAL A 142 -0.11 -8.41 -1.13
C VAL A 142 -0.09 -9.47 -0.04
N LEU A 143 0.58 -9.17 1.09
CA LEU A 143 0.92 -10.17 2.11
C LEU A 143 -0.05 -10.21 3.29
N GLY A 144 -0.75 -9.11 3.54
CA GLY A 144 -1.54 -8.92 4.76
C GLY A 144 -0.65 -8.72 6.00
N GLY A 145 -1.29 -8.36 7.13
CA GLY A 145 -0.60 -8.12 8.39
C GLY A 145 0.26 -6.87 8.39
N PHE A 146 1.19 -6.78 9.33
CA PHE A 146 2.21 -5.73 9.39
C PHE A 146 3.43 -6.15 8.56
N VAL A 147 3.98 -5.23 7.77
CA VAL A 147 5.13 -5.49 6.92
C VAL A 147 6.24 -4.46 7.14
N ILE A 148 7.48 -4.96 7.11
CA ILE A 148 8.69 -4.13 7.10
C ILE A 148 9.36 -4.32 5.75
N VAL A 149 9.58 -3.22 5.04
CA VAL A 149 10.15 -3.22 3.69
C VAL A 149 11.58 -2.71 3.70
N LYS A 150 12.50 -3.53 3.23
CA LYS A 150 13.87 -3.14 2.88
C LYS A 150 13.98 -3.09 1.36
N THR A 151 14.45 -1.98 0.80
CA THR A 151 14.36 -1.72 -0.64
C THR A 151 15.59 -2.15 -1.46
N LYS A 152 16.75 -2.35 -0.85
CA LYS A 152 18.00 -2.65 -1.58
C LYS A 152 18.82 -3.72 -0.85
N PRO A 153 18.77 -4.99 -1.26
CA PRO A 153 17.79 -5.58 -2.18
C PRO A 153 16.38 -5.54 -1.59
N LEU A 154 15.35 -5.69 -2.44
CA LEU A 154 13.97 -5.75 -1.95
C LEU A 154 13.77 -7.00 -1.10
N GLN A 155 13.45 -6.79 0.16
CA GLN A 155 13.08 -7.81 1.13
C GLN A 155 11.87 -7.32 1.92
N VAL A 156 10.95 -8.20 2.20
CA VAL A 156 9.76 -7.89 2.98
C VAL A 156 9.64 -8.88 4.13
N VAL A 157 9.58 -8.35 5.33
CA VAL A 157 9.29 -9.14 6.54
C VAL A 157 7.83 -8.93 6.88
N LYS A 158 7.06 -10.01 6.96
CA LYS A 158 5.68 -9.99 7.41
C LYS A 158 5.60 -10.44 8.86
N ILE A 159 4.88 -9.70 9.67
CA ILE A 159 4.58 -10.04 11.06
C ILE A 159 3.05 -9.99 11.24
N GLN A 160 2.48 -11.03 11.86
CA GLN A 160 1.06 -11.01 12.19
C GLN A 160 0.83 -10.01 13.32
N PRO A 161 -0.17 -9.11 13.23
CA PRO A 161 -0.49 -8.20 14.33
C PRO A 161 -0.94 -8.96 15.59
N PRO A 162 -0.86 -8.33 16.77
CA PRO A 162 -1.56 -8.82 17.95
C PRO A 162 -3.06 -8.96 17.68
N ASN A 163 -3.71 -9.96 18.30
CA ASN A 163 -5.14 -10.22 18.09
C ASN A 163 -6.05 -9.13 18.67
N ASP A 164 -5.56 -8.43 19.66
CA ASP A 164 -6.25 -7.32 20.36
C ASP A 164 -5.96 -5.94 19.77
N LEU A 165 -5.12 -5.87 18.71
CA LEU A 165 -4.79 -4.60 18.07
C LEU A 165 -5.98 -4.07 17.26
N VAL A 166 -6.53 -2.96 17.72
CA VAL A 166 -7.59 -2.22 17.02
C VAL A 166 -7.03 -0.92 16.47
N LEU A 167 -7.35 -0.62 15.21
CA LEU A 167 -7.00 0.65 14.57
C LEU A 167 -8.26 1.43 14.23
N CYS A 168 -8.27 2.71 14.62
CA CYS A 168 -9.28 3.65 14.18
C CYS A 168 -8.68 4.56 13.10
N VAL A 169 -9.29 4.56 11.92
CA VAL A 169 -8.85 5.40 10.79
C VAL A 169 -9.86 6.53 10.60
N ALA A 170 -9.45 7.75 10.93
CA ALA A 170 -10.23 8.94 10.67
C ALA A 170 -9.95 9.47 9.26
N VAL A 171 -10.98 9.51 8.41
CA VAL A 171 -10.88 10.04 7.04
C VAL A 171 -11.55 11.41 7.01
N PRO A 172 -10.79 12.50 6.82
CA PRO A 172 -11.37 13.84 6.81
C PRO A 172 -12.14 14.09 5.50
N GLU A 173 -13.26 14.79 5.57
CA GLU A 173 -14.00 15.29 4.41
C GLU A 173 -13.26 16.47 3.76
N LEU A 174 -12.27 16.18 2.96
CA LEU A 174 -11.46 17.17 2.26
C LEU A 174 -11.42 16.90 0.76
N LYS A 175 -11.38 17.97 -0.02
CA LYS A 175 -11.02 17.83 -1.45
C LYS A 175 -9.57 17.38 -1.55
N VAL A 176 -9.36 16.19 -2.10
CA VAL A 176 -8.01 15.67 -2.30
C VAL A 176 -7.32 16.45 -3.42
N PRO A 177 -6.19 17.12 -3.17
CA PRO A 177 -5.47 17.85 -4.21
C PRO A 177 -4.96 16.92 -5.31
N ALA A 178 -4.98 17.38 -6.56
CA ALA A 178 -4.29 16.68 -7.63
C ALA A 178 -2.80 16.51 -7.26
N LYS A 179 -2.25 15.31 -7.51
CA LYS A 179 -0.84 14.97 -7.20
C LYS A 179 -0.48 15.07 -5.72
N LYS A 180 -1.43 14.76 -4.80
CA LYS A 180 -1.25 14.78 -3.34
C LYS A 180 0.08 14.18 -2.88
N THR A 181 0.45 13.01 -3.39
CA THR A 181 1.71 12.32 -3.01
C THR A 181 2.94 13.17 -3.32
N LYS A 182 2.97 13.84 -4.49
CA LYS A 182 4.10 14.72 -4.85
C LYS A 182 4.19 15.93 -3.93
N VAL A 183 3.05 16.55 -3.61
CA VAL A 183 2.97 17.73 -2.72
C VAL A 183 3.42 17.34 -1.32
N SER A 184 2.88 16.25 -0.76
CA SER A 184 3.23 15.82 0.60
C SER A 184 4.68 15.35 0.75
N ARG A 185 5.31 14.85 -0.33
CA ARG A 185 6.75 14.55 -0.35
C ARG A 185 7.62 15.80 -0.43
N GLY A 186 7.16 16.83 -1.12
CA GLY A 186 7.86 18.11 -1.18
C GLY A 186 8.00 18.82 0.15
N ALA A 187 7.13 18.53 1.12
CA ALA A 187 7.19 19.10 2.47
C ALA A 187 8.23 18.43 3.38
N ILE A 188 8.76 17.25 3.01
CA ILE A 188 9.70 16.50 3.86
C ILE A 188 11.08 17.18 3.85
N PRO A 189 11.72 17.35 5.03
CA PRO A 189 13.04 17.95 5.10
C PRO A 189 14.09 17.04 4.42
N LYS A 190 15.02 17.65 3.68
CA LYS A 190 16.12 16.94 3.03
C LYS A 190 17.27 16.60 3.99
N LYS A 191 17.31 17.23 5.15
CA LYS A 191 18.30 17.01 6.23
C LYS A 191 17.56 16.95 7.54
N VAL A 192 17.99 16.09 8.44
CA VAL A 192 17.42 15.92 9.78
C VAL A 192 18.54 15.98 10.80
N SER A 193 18.20 16.38 12.04
CA SER A 193 19.16 16.36 13.14
C SER A 193 19.47 14.92 13.56
N LEU A 194 20.67 14.67 14.06
CA LEU A 194 21.03 13.35 14.61
C LEU A 194 20.09 12.94 15.75
N ILE A 195 19.69 13.91 16.58
CA ILE A 195 18.77 13.67 17.70
C ILE A 195 17.40 13.19 17.20
N ASP A 196 16.84 13.82 16.18
CA ASP A 196 15.54 13.43 15.63
C ASP A 196 15.63 12.08 14.91
N MET A 197 16.75 11.81 14.22
CA MET A 197 17.00 10.50 13.63
C MET A 197 17.02 9.41 14.71
N VAL A 198 17.74 9.61 15.82
CA VAL A 198 17.80 8.63 16.92
C VAL A 198 16.41 8.39 17.53
N LYS A 199 15.62 9.47 17.75
CA LYS A 199 14.24 9.33 18.25
C LYS A 199 13.37 8.51 17.31
N ASN A 200 13.40 8.79 15.99
CA ASN A 200 12.61 8.04 15.02
C ASN A 200 13.05 6.57 14.91
N ILE A 201 14.36 6.30 14.91
CA ILE A 201 14.87 4.92 14.90
C ILE A 201 14.43 4.18 16.16
N SER A 202 14.52 4.80 17.34
CA SER A 202 14.08 4.21 18.60
C SER A 202 12.60 3.81 18.53
N ASN A 203 11.72 4.74 18.12
CA ASN A 203 10.29 4.49 17.99
C ASN A 203 9.99 3.42 16.93
N ALA A 204 10.65 3.46 15.76
CA ALA A 204 10.47 2.46 14.72
C ALA A 204 10.90 1.07 15.20
N SER A 205 12.02 0.97 15.90
CA SER A 205 12.49 -0.30 16.50
C SER A 205 11.51 -0.84 17.53
N ALA A 206 10.97 0.05 18.39
CA ALA A 206 9.97 -0.33 19.39
C ALA A 206 8.66 -0.82 18.75
N ILE A 207 8.21 -0.21 17.65
CA ILE A 207 7.06 -0.71 16.87
C ILE A 207 7.34 -2.11 16.34
N ALA A 208 8.49 -2.32 15.70
CA ALA A 208 8.85 -3.63 15.16
C ALA A 208 8.93 -4.71 16.24
N ALA A 209 9.53 -4.39 17.39
CA ALA A 209 9.55 -5.26 18.57
C ALA A 209 8.15 -5.53 19.09
N GLY A 210 7.31 -4.50 19.25
CA GLY A 210 5.93 -4.63 19.72
C GLY A 210 5.08 -5.55 18.84
N PHE A 211 5.22 -5.48 17.51
CA PHE A 211 4.56 -6.43 16.60
C PHE A 211 5.10 -7.86 16.78
N SER A 212 6.43 -8.01 16.92
CA SER A 212 7.06 -9.32 17.12
C SER A 212 6.63 -9.99 18.43
N GLU A 213 6.55 -9.20 19.50
CA GLU A 213 6.21 -9.64 20.87
C GLU A 213 4.70 -9.66 21.14
N LYS A 214 3.87 -9.25 20.15
CA LYS A 214 2.40 -9.11 20.33
C LYS A 214 2.01 -8.11 21.42
N ASN A 215 2.78 -7.06 21.59
CA ASN A 215 2.58 -6.03 22.59
C ASN A 215 1.92 -4.79 22.01
N SER A 216 0.58 -4.74 22.04
CA SER A 216 -0.23 -3.63 21.49
C SER A 216 0.05 -2.30 22.19
N GLU A 217 0.36 -2.32 23.50
CA GLU A 217 0.70 -1.11 24.25
C GLU A 217 2.02 -0.50 23.76
N LEU A 218 3.05 -1.32 23.58
CA LEU A 218 4.35 -0.86 23.05
C LEU A 218 4.19 -0.28 21.63
N ILE A 219 3.39 -0.93 20.77
CA ILE A 219 3.07 -0.41 19.44
C ILE A 219 2.45 0.98 19.56
N GLY A 220 1.37 1.10 20.33
CA GLY A 220 0.60 2.35 20.46
C GLY A 220 1.45 3.52 20.98
N ARG A 221 2.26 3.30 22.01
CA ARG A 221 3.16 4.31 22.59
C ARG A 221 4.28 4.75 21.64
N SER A 222 4.64 3.91 20.68
CA SER A 222 5.76 4.12 19.76
C SER A 222 5.35 4.75 18.43
N VAL A 223 4.06 4.91 18.13
CA VAL A 223 3.57 5.59 16.91
C VAL A 223 3.77 7.09 17.05
N GLN A 224 5.03 7.51 17.09
CA GLN A 224 5.45 8.91 17.21
C GLN A 224 6.55 9.20 16.18
N ASP A 225 6.30 10.19 15.33
CA ASP A 225 7.23 10.63 14.30
C ASP A 225 7.61 12.09 14.55
N VAL A 226 8.90 12.34 14.70
CA VAL A 226 9.42 13.70 14.96
C VAL A 226 9.98 14.37 13.69
N ILE A 227 9.89 13.71 12.53
CA ILE A 227 10.46 14.19 11.27
C ILE A 227 9.37 14.48 10.23
N VAL A 228 8.61 13.45 9.84
CA VAL A 228 7.65 13.55 8.71
C VAL A 228 6.31 14.11 9.18
N GLU A 229 5.82 13.68 10.34
CA GLU A 229 4.56 14.17 10.92
C GLU A 229 4.58 15.69 11.11
N PRO A 230 5.57 16.30 11.79
CA PRO A 230 5.62 17.76 11.95
C PRO A 230 5.66 18.50 10.60
N ALA A 231 6.37 17.95 9.63
CA ALA A 231 6.48 18.54 8.30
C ALA A 231 5.16 18.51 7.48
N ARG A 232 4.26 17.56 7.77
CA ARG A 232 3.02 17.33 7.01
C ARG A 232 1.74 17.67 7.74
N LYS A 233 1.73 17.82 9.07
CA LYS A 233 0.51 18.00 9.87
C LYS A 233 -0.33 19.22 9.44
N HIS A 234 0.32 20.27 8.92
CA HIS A 234 -0.37 21.46 8.39
C HIS A 234 -1.26 21.15 7.17
N MET A 235 -1.05 20.02 6.49
CA MET A 235 -1.85 19.57 5.35
C MET A 235 -3.17 18.89 5.77
N ILE A 236 -3.36 18.64 7.07
CA ILE A 236 -4.53 17.97 7.63
C ILE A 236 -5.15 18.92 8.68
N PRO A 237 -6.17 19.70 8.30
CA PRO A 237 -6.83 20.57 9.26
C PRO A 237 -7.35 19.80 10.48
N GLY A 238 -7.08 20.31 11.67
CA GLY A 238 -7.51 19.69 12.93
C GLY A 238 -6.65 18.52 13.41
N PHE A 239 -5.54 18.19 12.72
CA PHE A 239 -4.67 17.05 13.06
C PHE A 239 -4.27 17.01 14.55
N ASP A 240 -3.72 18.10 15.09
CA ASP A 240 -3.25 18.17 16.49
C ASP A 240 -4.41 17.95 17.49
N LYS A 241 -5.62 18.46 17.19
CA LYS A 241 -6.81 18.26 18.03
C LYS A 241 -7.27 16.81 18.04
N VAL A 242 -7.33 16.19 16.85
CA VAL A 242 -7.72 14.77 16.72
C VAL A 242 -6.70 13.88 17.44
N LYS A 243 -5.41 14.09 17.22
CA LYS A 243 -4.35 13.32 17.86
C LYS A 243 -4.39 13.46 19.39
N LYS A 244 -4.53 14.67 19.91
CA LYS A 244 -4.63 14.91 21.35
C LYS A 244 -5.81 14.16 21.98
N ASN A 245 -6.98 14.22 21.34
CA ASN A 245 -8.19 13.56 21.87
C ASN A 245 -8.15 12.04 21.74
N ALA A 246 -7.37 11.49 20.79
CA ALA A 246 -7.22 10.05 20.63
C ALA A 246 -6.25 9.43 21.65
N ILE A 247 -5.38 10.24 22.27
CA ILE A 247 -4.38 9.79 23.26
C ILE A 247 -4.90 10.01 24.70
N ALA A 248 -5.88 10.89 24.90
CA ALA A 248 -6.49 11.19 26.21
C ALA A 248 -7.40 10.06 26.68
#